data_6dad605b4f9f66dd641a2643cafd3d2b
#
_entry.id   6dad605b4f9f66dd641a2643cafd3d2b
#
_cell.length_a   1.000
_cell.length_b   1.000
_cell.length_c   1.000
_cell.angle_alpha   90.00
_cell.angle_beta   90.00
_cell.angle_gamma   90.00
#
_symmetry.space_group_name_H-M   'P 1'
#
loop_
_entity.id
_entity.type
_entity.pdbx_description
1 polymer ?
#
loop_
_entity_poly.entity_id
_entity_poly.type
_entity_poly.pdbx_seq_one_letter_code
_entity_poly.pdbx_strand_id
1 'polypeptide(L)'
;MEDMRVKQIVEAAKGRLLCGNEEQAVNGISLDSRNMSGLDLFVPIVGERVDAHRFICQAIGNGAVAVFTGTHQDFGQVEADIAAWEAAGNDGEAARKAAWIAVKDTRAALQALGSYCRDRLSIPIVGITGSVGKTTTREMIAAALSAGFPVYRTPGNSNSQVGVPITMC
;
A
#
# COMPACT_ATOMS: atom_id res chain seq x y z
N MET A 1 0.35 5.12 -8.87
CA MET A 1 1.19 3.89 -9.02
C MET A 1 0.82 3.17 -10.32
N GLU A 2 0.85 3.91 -11.43
CA GLU A 2 0.48 3.34 -12.74
C GLU A 2 1.50 2.29 -13.18
N ASP A 3 1.00 1.09 -13.56
CA ASP A 3 1.75 -0.03 -14.15
C ASP A 3 2.84 -0.70 -13.27
N MET A 4 2.74 -0.66 -11.96
CA MET A 4 3.64 -1.42 -11.11
C MET A 4 3.22 -2.90 -11.06
N ARG A 5 4.20 -3.81 -11.15
CA ARG A 5 3.98 -5.26 -11.03
C ARG A 5 4.32 -5.76 -9.64
N VAL A 6 3.69 -6.86 -9.23
CA VAL A 6 3.96 -7.51 -7.94
C VAL A 6 5.46 -7.77 -7.73
N LYS A 7 6.20 -8.23 -8.75
CA LYS A 7 7.66 -8.45 -8.67
C LYS A 7 8.44 -7.20 -8.25
N GLN A 8 8.05 -6.02 -8.75
CA GLN A 8 8.70 -4.74 -8.40
C GLN A 8 8.37 -4.33 -6.96
N ILE A 9 7.15 -4.63 -6.49
CA ILE A 9 6.73 -4.40 -5.12
C ILE A 9 7.50 -5.31 -4.16
N VAL A 10 7.67 -6.59 -4.51
CA VAL A 10 8.46 -7.56 -3.74
C VAL A 10 9.90 -7.09 -3.60
N GLU A 11 10.51 -6.64 -4.70
CA GLU A 11 11.89 -6.12 -4.72
C GLU A 11 12.01 -4.85 -3.86
N ALA A 12 11.14 -3.85 -4.10
CA ALA A 12 11.14 -2.58 -3.38
C ALA A 12 10.95 -2.75 -1.88
N ALA A 13 10.01 -3.61 -1.49
CA ALA A 13 9.70 -3.91 -0.09
C ALA A 13 10.72 -4.87 0.58
N LYS A 14 11.66 -5.43 -0.19
CA LYS A 14 12.55 -6.53 0.25
C LYS A 14 11.76 -7.68 0.87
N GLY A 15 10.60 -7.96 0.27
CA GLY A 15 9.68 -9.01 0.69
C GLY A 15 9.94 -10.33 -0.01
N ARG A 16 9.09 -11.31 0.29
CA ARG A 16 9.07 -12.61 -0.38
C ARG A 16 7.65 -12.94 -0.82
N LEU A 17 7.46 -13.26 -2.09
CA LEU A 17 6.17 -13.72 -2.58
C LEU A 17 5.90 -15.14 -2.03
N LEU A 18 4.78 -15.31 -1.35
CA LEU A 18 4.32 -16.60 -0.81
C LEU A 18 3.47 -17.35 -1.82
N CYS A 19 2.60 -16.64 -2.53
CA CYS A 19 1.76 -17.16 -3.60
C CYS A 19 1.25 -16.00 -4.48
N GLY A 20 0.56 -16.34 -5.57
CA GLY A 20 0.02 -15.38 -6.53
C GLY A 20 0.95 -15.14 -7.73
N ASN A 21 0.54 -14.23 -8.60
CA ASN A 21 1.24 -13.96 -9.85
C ASN A 21 2.16 -12.73 -9.72
N GLU A 22 3.46 -12.92 -9.91
CA GLU A 22 4.45 -11.84 -9.86
C GLU A 22 4.29 -10.78 -10.96
N GLU A 23 3.63 -11.13 -12.07
CA GLU A 23 3.33 -10.22 -13.17
C GLU A 23 1.99 -9.49 -13.00
N GLN A 24 1.25 -9.74 -11.92
CA GLN A 24 0.00 -9.04 -11.62
C GLN A 24 0.24 -7.54 -11.53
N ALA A 25 -0.56 -6.75 -12.27
CA ALA A 25 -0.54 -5.29 -12.19
C ALA A 25 -1.20 -4.82 -10.89
N VAL A 26 -0.62 -3.78 -10.30
CA VAL A 26 -1.11 -3.12 -9.09
C VAL A 26 -1.11 -1.62 -9.33
N ASN A 27 -2.27 -0.98 -9.19
CA ASN A 27 -2.47 0.42 -9.57
C ASN A 27 -2.72 1.35 -8.38
N GLY A 28 -2.98 0.81 -7.20
CA GLY A 28 -3.26 1.58 -5.98
C GLY A 28 -2.68 0.96 -4.72
N ILE A 29 -2.69 1.74 -3.65
CA ILE A 29 -2.36 1.27 -2.30
C ILE A 29 -3.49 1.67 -1.37
N SER A 30 -4.02 0.73 -0.61
CA SER A 30 -5.01 0.99 0.43
C SER A 30 -4.59 0.47 1.79
N LEU A 31 -4.93 1.22 2.83
CA LEU A 31 -4.79 0.82 4.24
C LEU A 31 -6.14 0.41 4.85
N ASP A 32 -7.24 0.63 4.14
CA ASP A 32 -8.60 0.31 4.59
C ASP A 32 -9.18 -0.82 3.73
N SER A 33 -9.39 -1.98 4.35
CA SER A 33 -9.93 -3.18 3.69
C SER A 33 -11.32 -2.99 3.07
N ARG A 34 -12.03 -1.93 3.42
CA ARG A 34 -13.38 -1.60 2.93
C ARG A 34 -13.37 -0.72 1.69
N ASN A 35 -12.24 -0.05 1.43
CA ASN A 35 -12.11 0.93 0.36
C ASN A 35 -11.02 0.49 -0.62
N MET A 36 -11.40 -0.36 -1.56
CA MET A 36 -10.56 -0.86 -2.64
C MET A 36 -11.05 -0.33 -3.98
N SER A 37 -10.13 0.01 -4.86
CA SER A 37 -10.42 0.49 -6.23
C SER A 37 -10.39 -0.63 -7.28
N GLY A 38 -10.06 -1.83 -6.89
CA GLY A 38 -9.73 -2.97 -7.76
C GLY A 38 -8.27 -2.97 -8.16
N LEU A 39 -7.45 -3.79 -8.27
CA LEU A 39 -6.00 -3.77 -8.55
C LEU A 39 -5.16 -3.06 -7.48
N ASP A 40 -5.59 -3.09 -6.22
CA ASP A 40 -4.87 -2.46 -5.12
C ASP A 40 -3.92 -3.43 -4.40
N LEU A 41 -2.83 -2.85 -3.86
CA LEU A 41 -2.04 -3.44 -2.78
C LEU A 41 -2.68 -3.06 -1.44
N PHE A 42 -3.15 -4.04 -0.68
CA PHE A 42 -3.55 -3.81 0.70
C PHE A 42 -2.33 -3.89 1.62
N VAL A 43 -2.17 -2.85 2.46
CA VAL A 43 -1.09 -2.79 3.45
C VAL A 43 -1.70 -2.79 4.85
N PRO A 44 -1.76 -3.93 5.54
CA PRO A 44 -2.26 -4.00 6.90
C PRO A 44 -1.28 -3.32 7.86
N ILE A 45 -1.78 -2.37 8.63
CA ILE A 45 -0.99 -1.67 9.66
C ILE A 45 -1.43 -2.15 11.03
N VAL A 46 -0.45 -2.48 11.87
CA VAL A 46 -0.69 -2.75 13.29
C VAL A 46 -0.92 -1.42 14.00
N GLY A 47 -2.13 -1.20 14.43
CA GLY A 47 -2.53 -0.02 15.22
C GLY A 47 -2.54 -0.32 16.72
N GLU A 48 -2.79 0.70 17.53
CA GLU A 48 -2.85 0.56 19.01
C GLU A 48 -4.00 -0.36 19.49
N ARG A 49 -5.10 -0.42 18.76
CA ARG A 49 -6.31 -1.15 19.15
C ARG A 49 -6.65 -2.33 18.26
N VAL A 50 -6.18 -2.31 17.02
CA VAL A 50 -6.54 -3.30 16.00
C VAL A 50 -5.32 -3.61 15.15
N ASP A 51 -5.10 -4.91 14.95
CA ASP A 51 -4.18 -5.42 13.93
C ASP A 51 -4.95 -5.63 12.62
N ALA A 52 -4.59 -4.86 11.59
CA ALA A 52 -5.27 -4.92 10.31
C ALA A 52 -4.97 -6.21 9.50
N HIS A 53 -4.04 -7.05 9.92
CA HIS A 53 -3.78 -8.34 9.26
C HIS A 53 -5.02 -9.25 9.26
N ARG A 54 -5.87 -9.16 10.28
CA ARG A 54 -7.15 -9.89 10.34
C ARG A 54 -8.13 -9.58 9.21
N PHE A 55 -7.90 -8.50 8.46
CA PHE A 55 -8.77 -8.06 7.37
C PHE A 55 -8.20 -8.36 5.97
N ILE A 56 -7.13 -9.16 5.86
CA ILE A 56 -6.48 -9.43 4.58
C ILE A 56 -7.45 -10.11 3.60
N CYS A 57 -8.11 -11.20 4.00
CA CYS A 57 -9.08 -11.89 3.14
C CYS A 57 -10.26 -10.99 2.75
N GLN A 58 -10.73 -10.14 3.68
CA GLN A 58 -11.77 -9.14 3.38
C GLN A 58 -11.30 -8.11 2.34
N ALA A 59 -10.06 -7.60 2.47
CA ALA A 59 -9.51 -6.66 1.51
C ALA A 59 -9.42 -7.27 0.10
N ILE A 60 -9.00 -8.52 0.01
CA ILE A 60 -8.95 -9.25 -1.25
C ILE A 60 -10.36 -9.44 -1.82
N GLY A 61 -11.33 -9.85 -1.01
CA GLY A 61 -12.73 -9.95 -1.41
C GLY A 61 -13.32 -8.63 -1.91
N ASN A 62 -12.79 -7.48 -1.47
CA ASN A 62 -13.18 -6.14 -1.89
C ASN A 62 -12.35 -5.60 -3.06
N GLY A 63 -11.39 -6.36 -3.62
CA GLY A 63 -10.68 -6.00 -4.84
C GLY A 63 -9.17 -5.78 -4.70
N ALA A 64 -8.55 -6.06 -3.53
CA ALA A 64 -7.10 -6.12 -3.45
C ALA A 64 -6.58 -7.33 -4.24
N VAL A 65 -5.60 -7.10 -5.10
CA VAL A 65 -4.94 -8.14 -5.90
C VAL A 65 -3.59 -8.54 -5.34
N ALA A 66 -3.04 -7.73 -4.43
CA ALA A 66 -1.82 -7.99 -3.70
C ALA A 66 -1.98 -7.54 -2.24
N VAL A 67 -1.28 -8.21 -1.32
CA VAL A 67 -1.29 -7.87 0.10
C VAL A 67 0.10 -7.99 0.69
N PHE A 68 0.49 -7.06 1.57
CA PHE A 68 1.58 -7.29 2.49
C PHE A 68 1.10 -8.11 3.68
N THR A 69 2.00 -8.91 4.22
CA THR A 69 1.75 -9.63 5.47
C THR A 69 3.02 -9.71 6.32
N GLY A 70 2.90 -9.37 7.59
CA GLY A 70 3.95 -9.56 8.59
C GLY A 70 3.75 -10.81 9.43
N THR A 71 2.60 -11.47 9.30
CA THR A 71 2.18 -12.61 10.15
C THR A 71 2.33 -13.97 9.45
N HIS A 72 2.36 -14.01 8.12
CA HIS A 72 2.50 -15.23 7.34
C HIS A 72 3.95 -15.38 6.85
N GLN A 73 4.53 -16.57 7.07
CA GLN A 73 5.89 -16.88 6.68
C GLN A 73 5.96 -17.92 5.55
N ASP A 74 4.88 -18.64 5.28
CA ASP A 74 4.80 -19.65 4.24
C ASP A 74 3.37 -19.76 3.69
N PHE A 75 3.22 -20.51 2.60
CA PHE A 75 1.93 -20.73 1.95
C PHE A 75 0.95 -21.52 2.82
N GLY A 76 1.43 -22.41 3.69
CA GLY A 76 0.56 -23.17 4.58
C GLY A 76 -0.21 -22.28 5.55
N GLN A 77 0.42 -21.24 6.06
CA GLN A 77 -0.24 -20.24 6.93
C GLN A 77 -1.26 -19.40 6.14
N VAL A 78 -0.95 -19.04 4.90
CA VAL A 78 -1.90 -18.35 4.01
C VAL A 78 -3.14 -19.22 3.76
N GLU A 79 -2.94 -20.51 3.42
CA GLU A 79 -4.03 -21.44 3.16
C GLU A 79 -4.90 -21.67 4.40
N ALA A 80 -4.31 -21.69 5.59
CA ALA A 80 -5.06 -21.81 6.86
C ALA A 80 -5.99 -20.61 7.08
N ASP A 81 -5.55 -19.40 6.81
CA ASP A 81 -6.38 -18.19 6.92
C ASP A 81 -7.49 -18.16 5.85
N ILE A 82 -7.18 -18.60 4.62
CA ILE A 82 -8.19 -18.74 3.56
C ILE A 82 -9.25 -19.77 3.94
N ALA A 83 -8.82 -20.93 4.47
CA ALA A 83 -9.76 -21.97 4.92
C ALA A 83 -10.66 -21.49 6.07
N ALA A 84 -10.12 -20.71 7.02
CA ALA A 84 -10.90 -20.08 8.07
C ALA A 84 -11.92 -19.07 7.52
N TRP A 85 -11.53 -18.31 6.50
CA TRP A 85 -12.40 -17.35 5.80
C TRP A 85 -13.55 -18.08 5.08
N GLU A 86 -13.27 -19.19 4.41
CA GLU A 86 -14.29 -20.04 3.76
C GLU A 86 -15.23 -20.70 4.77
N ALA A 87 -14.69 -21.19 5.89
CA ALA A 87 -15.50 -21.78 6.97
C ALA A 87 -16.49 -20.77 7.57
N ALA A 88 -16.21 -19.47 7.46
CA ALA A 88 -17.13 -18.39 7.83
C ALA A 88 -18.17 -18.07 6.75
N GLY A 89 -18.24 -18.84 5.65
CA GLY A 89 -19.23 -18.70 4.57
C GLY A 89 -18.84 -17.74 3.45
N ASN A 90 -17.54 -17.39 3.33
CA ASN A 90 -17.05 -16.48 2.30
C ASN A 90 -16.38 -17.25 1.14
N ASP A 91 -16.20 -16.57 0.00
CA ASP A 91 -15.48 -17.11 -1.14
C ASP A 91 -13.95 -16.90 -0.96
N GLY A 92 -13.18 -17.99 -1.00
CA GLY A 92 -11.72 -17.99 -0.90
C GLY A 92 -11.00 -17.99 -2.24
N GLU A 93 -11.70 -18.07 -3.38
CA GLU A 93 -11.06 -18.17 -4.70
C GLU A 93 -10.18 -16.94 -5.00
N ALA A 94 -10.69 -15.74 -4.75
CA ALA A 94 -9.95 -14.50 -4.92
C ALA A 94 -8.70 -14.46 -4.03
N ALA A 95 -8.80 -14.93 -2.79
CA ALA A 95 -7.69 -14.96 -1.83
C ALA A 95 -6.55 -15.89 -2.27
N ARG A 96 -6.86 -17.03 -2.93
CA ARG A 96 -5.85 -17.94 -3.50
C ARG A 96 -5.16 -17.36 -4.74
N LYS A 97 -5.85 -16.51 -5.49
CA LYS A 97 -5.29 -15.86 -6.69
C LYS A 97 -4.46 -14.63 -6.36
N ALA A 98 -4.74 -13.97 -5.25
CA ALA A 98 -4.05 -12.75 -4.84
C ALA A 98 -2.57 -13.01 -4.53
N ALA A 99 -1.74 -12.00 -4.72
CA ALA A 99 -0.33 -12.05 -4.38
C ALA A 99 -0.13 -11.74 -2.89
N TRP A 100 0.32 -12.73 -2.12
CA TRP A 100 0.67 -12.55 -0.72
C TRP A 100 2.17 -12.34 -0.58
N ILE A 101 2.56 -11.20 -0.06
CA ILE A 101 3.96 -10.76 0.04
C ILE A 101 4.35 -10.68 1.51
N ALA A 102 5.16 -11.64 1.95
CA ALA A 102 5.71 -11.66 3.29
C ALA A 102 6.76 -10.56 3.46
N VAL A 103 6.62 -9.76 4.50
CA VAL A 103 7.55 -8.70 4.89
C VAL A 103 7.79 -8.75 6.41
N LYS A 104 8.92 -8.22 6.89
CA LYS A 104 9.19 -8.19 8.33
C LYS A 104 8.28 -7.20 9.08
N ASP A 105 7.99 -6.07 8.46
CA ASP A 105 7.15 -5.00 8.99
C ASP A 105 6.46 -4.31 7.81
N THR A 106 5.14 -4.29 7.83
CA THR A 106 4.33 -3.76 6.72
C THR A 106 4.45 -2.25 6.55
N ARG A 107 4.68 -1.51 7.65
CA ARG A 107 4.93 -0.07 7.62
C ARG A 107 6.29 0.24 6.99
N ALA A 108 7.34 -0.47 7.41
CA ALA A 108 8.67 -0.32 6.83
C ALA A 108 8.68 -0.73 5.34
N ALA A 109 7.96 -1.78 4.96
CA ALA A 109 7.79 -2.20 3.58
C ALA A 109 7.09 -1.13 2.73
N LEU A 110 6.05 -0.49 3.26
CA LEU A 110 5.38 0.64 2.61
C LEU A 110 6.30 1.84 2.43
N GLN A 111 7.13 2.16 3.44
CA GLN A 111 8.11 3.24 3.34
C GLN A 111 9.17 2.95 2.28
N ALA A 112 9.67 1.72 2.22
CA ALA A 112 10.61 1.29 1.19
C ALA A 112 10.00 1.37 -0.22
N LEU A 113 8.74 0.95 -0.37
CA LEU A 113 8.00 1.08 -1.62
C LEU A 113 7.82 2.55 -2.02
N GLY A 114 7.45 3.43 -1.10
CA GLY A 114 7.36 4.88 -1.35
C GLY A 114 8.69 5.51 -1.77
N SER A 115 9.80 5.06 -1.17
CA SER A 115 11.15 5.48 -1.59
C SER A 115 11.47 5.02 -3.01
N TYR A 116 11.16 3.77 -3.33
CA TYR A 116 11.32 3.21 -4.67
C TYR A 116 10.50 3.98 -5.72
N CYS A 117 9.22 4.28 -5.42
CA CYS A 117 8.37 5.10 -6.29
C CYS A 117 8.98 6.50 -6.49
N ARG A 118 9.40 7.14 -5.41
CA ARG A 118 10.01 8.48 -5.43
C ARG A 118 11.26 8.52 -6.32
N ASP A 119 12.13 7.52 -6.25
CA ASP A 119 13.38 7.48 -7.01
C ASP A 119 13.16 7.30 -8.53
N ARG A 120 11.96 6.89 -8.92
CA ARG A 120 11.53 6.78 -10.33
C ARG A 120 10.89 8.08 -10.87
N LEU A 121 10.61 9.04 -10.01
CA LEU A 121 10.04 10.33 -10.40
C LEU A 121 11.14 11.26 -10.90
N SER A 122 11.04 11.71 -12.15
CA SER A 122 11.95 12.69 -12.78
C SER A 122 11.42 14.13 -12.63
N ILE A 123 10.75 14.44 -11.51
CA ILE A 123 10.16 15.75 -11.23
C ILE A 123 10.75 16.34 -9.95
N PRO A 124 10.79 17.68 -9.82
CA PRO A 124 11.15 18.33 -8.56
C PRO A 124 10.13 18.02 -7.47
N ILE A 125 10.62 17.69 -6.27
CA ILE A 125 9.80 17.41 -5.10
C ILE A 125 10.14 18.43 -4.02
N VAL A 126 9.13 19.12 -3.49
CA VAL A 126 9.27 20.08 -2.39
C VAL A 126 8.78 19.42 -1.11
N GLY A 127 9.68 19.16 -0.17
CA GLY A 127 9.38 18.67 1.17
C GLY A 127 9.21 19.82 2.16
N ILE A 128 8.12 19.78 2.95
CA ILE A 128 7.82 20.79 3.96
C ILE A 128 7.79 20.13 5.33
N THR A 129 8.64 20.58 6.22
CA THR A 129 8.70 20.13 7.61
C THR A 129 8.51 21.30 8.58
N GLY A 130 8.14 20.99 9.82
CA GLY A 130 7.93 22.00 10.87
C GLY A 130 6.87 21.55 11.88
N SER A 131 6.83 22.18 13.03
CA SER A 131 5.84 21.91 14.09
C SER A 131 4.46 22.51 13.76
N VAL A 132 4.43 23.70 13.15
CA VAL A 132 3.21 24.43 12.75
C VAL A 132 3.32 24.94 11.30
N GLY A 133 2.20 25.29 10.69
CA GLY A 133 2.16 25.96 9.39
C GLY A 133 2.37 25.10 8.15
N LYS A 134 2.69 23.80 8.27
CA LYS A 134 2.96 22.92 7.12
C LYS A 134 1.87 22.94 6.05
N THR A 135 0.61 22.83 6.46
CA THR A 135 -0.54 22.81 5.53
C THR A 135 -0.66 24.15 4.81
N THR A 136 -0.60 25.26 5.53
CA THR A 136 -0.67 26.61 4.93
C THR A 136 0.48 26.85 3.96
N THR A 137 1.70 26.50 4.35
CA THR A 137 2.89 26.63 3.50
C THR A 137 2.75 25.80 2.22
N ARG A 138 2.25 24.55 2.35
CA ARG A 138 1.98 23.68 1.19
C ARG A 138 1.00 24.32 0.22
N GLU A 139 -0.13 24.85 0.72
CA GLU A 139 -1.15 25.49 -0.12
C GLU A 139 -0.60 26.75 -0.81
N MET A 140 0.19 27.56 -0.10
CA MET A 140 0.81 28.77 -0.69
C MET A 140 1.83 28.42 -1.77
N ILE A 141 2.71 27.45 -1.53
CA ILE A 141 3.69 26.98 -2.52
C ILE A 141 2.97 26.39 -3.73
N ALA A 142 1.96 25.55 -3.52
CA ALA A 142 1.19 24.95 -4.61
C ALA A 142 0.49 26.02 -5.45
N ALA A 143 -0.13 27.02 -4.82
CA ALA A 143 -0.77 28.14 -5.53
C ALA A 143 0.24 28.94 -6.36
N ALA A 144 1.40 29.27 -5.78
CA ALA A 144 2.44 30.02 -6.49
C ALA A 144 3.01 29.27 -7.70
N LEU A 145 3.30 27.96 -7.52
CA LEU A 145 3.87 27.14 -8.59
C LEU A 145 2.84 26.83 -9.69
N SER A 146 1.56 26.72 -9.35
CA SER A 146 0.48 26.43 -10.32
C SER A 146 0.30 27.55 -11.36
N ALA A 147 0.87 28.71 -11.14
CA ALA A 147 0.88 29.79 -12.14
C ALA A 147 1.74 29.46 -13.39
N GLY A 148 2.68 28.51 -13.28
CA GLY A 148 3.58 28.17 -14.38
C GLY A 148 3.86 26.68 -14.57
N PHE A 149 3.40 25.83 -13.65
CA PHE A 149 3.70 24.40 -13.66
C PHE A 149 2.47 23.54 -13.31
N PRO A 150 2.35 22.32 -13.85
CA PRO A 150 1.42 21.34 -13.32
C PRO A 150 1.91 20.91 -11.92
N VAL A 151 1.07 21.13 -10.90
CA VAL A 151 1.44 20.86 -9.51
C VAL A 151 0.54 19.78 -8.91
N TYR A 152 1.16 18.70 -8.43
CA TYR A 152 0.51 17.73 -7.54
C TYR A 152 0.86 18.07 -6.09
N ARG A 153 -0.09 17.96 -5.20
CA ARG A 153 0.11 18.16 -3.76
C ARG A 153 -0.50 17.03 -2.96
N THR A 154 0.13 16.69 -1.84
CA THR A 154 -0.38 15.69 -0.91
C THR A 154 -1.82 16.02 -0.50
N PRO A 155 -2.80 15.13 -0.71
CA PRO A 155 -4.20 15.37 -0.35
C PRO A 155 -4.38 15.39 1.17
N GLY A 156 -5.25 16.26 1.66
CA GLY A 156 -5.64 16.32 3.07
C GLY A 156 -4.45 16.41 4.04
N ASN A 157 -4.49 15.61 5.09
CA ASN A 157 -3.45 15.50 6.12
C ASN A 157 -2.59 14.24 5.97
N SER A 158 -2.35 13.74 4.75
CA SER A 158 -1.52 12.55 4.48
C SER A 158 -0.02 12.81 4.74
N ASN A 159 0.30 13.33 5.93
CA ASN A 159 1.64 13.72 6.38
C ASN A 159 2.26 12.73 7.37
N SER A 160 1.65 11.57 7.53
CA SER A 160 2.10 10.52 8.44
C SER A 160 3.15 9.60 7.80
N GLN A 161 3.74 8.73 8.61
CA GLN A 161 4.68 7.71 8.17
C GLN A 161 4.11 6.72 7.13
N VAL A 162 2.78 6.67 6.97
CA VAL A 162 2.10 5.85 5.97
C VAL A 162 1.52 6.70 4.84
N GLY A 163 1.09 7.93 5.10
CA GLY A 163 0.51 8.83 4.10
C GLY A 163 1.54 9.36 3.09
N VAL A 164 2.74 9.70 3.54
CA VAL A 164 3.82 10.19 2.65
C VAL A 164 4.24 9.13 1.64
N PRO A 165 4.54 7.86 2.02
CA PRO A 165 4.84 6.81 1.05
C PRO A 165 3.75 6.60 -0.01
N ILE A 166 2.48 6.60 0.39
CA ILE A 166 1.35 6.45 -0.54
C ILE A 166 1.30 7.61 -1.54
N THR A 167 1.60 8.84 -1.08
CA THR A 167 1.63 10.01 -1.96
C THR A 167 2.73 9.93 -3.03
N MET A 168 3.82 9.20 -2.77
CA MET A 168 4.94 9.04 -3.71
C MET A 168 4.67 7.97 -4.78
N CYS A 169 3.77 7.04 -4.48
CA CYS A 169 3.32 5.99 -5.42
C CYS A 169 2.04 6.36 -6.15
#